data_ba26b7beb0bea77dc9d59ab3182a42b7
#
_entry.id   ba26b7beb0bea77dc9d59ab3182a42b7
#
_cell.length_a   1.000
_cell.length_b   1.000
_cell.length_c   1.000
_cell.angle_alpha   90.00
_cell.angle_beta   90.00
_cell.angle_gamma   90.00
#
_symmetry.space_group_name_H-M   'P 1'
#
loop_
_entity.id
_entity.type
_entity.pdbx_description
1 polymer ?
#
loop_
_entity_poly.entity_id
_entity_poly.type
_entity_poly.pdbx_seq_one_letter_code
_entity_poly.pdbx_strand_id
1 'polypeptide(L)'
;MISTTQAKKELSKELKKRAIYEGFTLSGIASIPGSSRIKLRTNALERWLSNNYHADMKWMEAEKRRNIGLHLEEAKSVLCVGFTYINSHKNNNNLFKVGKFSQGDDYHKVIYKKLKNIGKWVNQEMPDCKWKICVDTSPLLEKAWAEESGIGWIGKNSNLINKKNY
;
A
#
# COMPACT_ATOMS: atom_id res chain seq x y z
N MET A 1 28.88 -13.00 -14.22
CA MET A 1 27.55 -13.43 -13.77
C MET A 1 27.06 -12.45 -12.71
N ILE A 2 25.92 -11.80 -12.93
CA ILE A 2 25.29 -10.90 -11.93
C ILE A 2 24.79 -11.77 -10.78
N SER A 3 25.14 -11.45 -9.54
CA SER A 3 24.64 -12.22 -8.38
C SER A 3 23.12 -12.10 -8.26
N THR A 4 22.45 -13.13 -7.76
CA THR A 4 21.00 -13.13 -7.51
C THR A 4 20.55 -11.92 -6.67
N THR A 5 21.40 -11.47 -5.74
CA THR A 5 21.15 -10.29 -4.91
C THR A 5 21.19 -9.01 -5.73
N GLN A 6 22.11 -8.88 -6.67
CA GLN A 6 22.23 -7.71 -7.54
C GLN A 6 21.03 -7.63 -8.49
N ALA A 7 20.60 -8.76 -9.06
CA ALA A 7 19.42 -8.83 -9.93
C ALA A 7 18.14 -8.39 -9.19
N LYS A 8 17.95 -8.82 -7.93
CA LYS A 8 16.84 -8.41 -7.08
C LYS A 8 16.85 -6.89 -6.78
N LYS A 9 18.02 -6.32 -6.54
CA LYS A 9 18.15 -4.86 -6.31
C LYS A 9 17.79 -4.07 -7.56
N GLU A 10 18.25 -4.50 -8.73
CA GLU A 10 17.95 -3.82 -9.99
C GLU A 10 16.46 -3.89 -10.32
N LEU A 11 15.84 -5.07 -10.21
CA LEU A 11 14.41 -5.25 -10.40
C LEU A 11 13.60 -4.35 -9.45
N SER A 12 13.99 -4.29 -8.17
CA SER A 12 13.32 -3.42 -7.18
C SER A 12 13.42 -1.94 -7.56
N LYS A 13 14.52 -1.52 -8.14
CA LYS A 13 14.73 -0.16 -8.63
C LYS A 13 13.85 0.14 -9.84
N GLU A 14 13.81 -0.76 -10.81
CA GLU A 14 12.96 -0.61 -12.01
C GLU A 14 11.47 -0.61 -11.64
N LEU A 15 11.04 -1.48 -10.72
CA LEU A 15 9.66 -1.52 -10.25
C LEU A 15 9.23 -0.20 -9.58
N LYS A 16 10.12 0.42 -8.80
CA LYS A 16 9.87 1.75 -8.23
C LYS A 16 9.79 2.84 -9.30
N LYS A 17 10.67 2.82 -10.30
CA LYS A 17 10.60 3.74 -11.45
C LYS A 17 9.29 3.57 -12.21
N ARG A 18 8.87 2.33 -12.43
CA ARG A 18 7.60 2.03 -13.10
C ARG A 18 6.42 2.62 -12.32
N ALA A 19 6.42 2.51 -11.00
CA ALA A 19 5.38 3.12 -10.17
C ALA A 19 5.32 4.65 -10.35
N ILE A 20 6.47 5.32 -10.38
CA ILE A 20 6.53 6.78 -10.65
C ILE A 20 6.04 7.10 -12.07
N TYR A 21 6.42 6.30 -13.08
CA TYR A 21 5.94 6.46 -14.45
C TYR A 21 4.41 6.34 -14.57
N GLU A 22 3.78 5.43 -13.81
CA GLU A 22 2.32 5.32 -13.73
C GLU A 22 1.66 6.48 -12.95
N GLY A 23 2.46 7.43 -12.44
CA GLY A 23 1.99 8.64 -11.77
C GLY A 23 1.79 8.52 -10.26
N PHE A 24 2.37 7.52 -9.62
CA PHE A 24 2.46 7.49 -8.16
C PHE A 24 3.54 8.44 -7.68
N THR A 25 3.29 9.14 -6.58
CA THR A 25 4.25 10.11 -6.01
C THR A 25 5.24 9.48 -5.05
N LEU A 26 4.88 8.35 -4.47
CA LEU A 26 5.69 7.57 -3.55
C LEU A 26 5.70 6.11 -3.97
N SER A 27 6.83 5.44 -3.79
CA SER A 27 6.95 4.00 -3.98
C SER A 27 8.00 3.41 -3.04
N GLY A 28 7.69 2.28 -2.43
CA GLY A 28 8.57 1.54 -1.55
C GLY A 28 8.32 0.04 -1.68
N ILE A 29 9.31 -0.78 -1.33
CA ILE A 29 9.19 -2.23 -1.36
C ILE A 29 9.59 -2.78 0.00
N ALA A 30 8.74 -3.62 0.57
CA ALA A 30 8.98 -4.39 1.78
C ALA A 30 9.09 -5.88 1.46
N SER A 31 9.96 -6.59 2.15
CA SER A 31 10.05 -8.05 2.06
C SER A 31 8.99 -8.70 2.95
N ILE A 32 8.47 -9.86 2.55
CA ILE A 32 7.62 -10.69 3.38
C ILE A 32 8.54 -11.76 4.03
N PRO A 33 8.37 -11.99 5.34
CA PRO A 33 7.26 -11.65 6.25
C PRO A 33 7.30 -10.25 6.88
N GLY A 34 8.26 -9.40 6.55
CA GLY A 34 8.47 -8.10 7.17
C GLY A 34 9.40 -8.17 8.39
N SER A 35 9.68 -7.01 8.98
CA SER A 35 10.51 -6.89 10.17
C SER A 35 9.70 -7.07 11.47
N SER A 36 10.39 -6.95 12.62
CA SER A 36 9.75 -6.90 13.94
C SER A 36 8.67 -5.80 14.05
N ARG A 37 8.74 -4.77 13.21
CA ARG A 37 7.74 -3.68 13.16
C ARG A 37 6.39 -4.19 12.68
N ILE A 38 6.34 -5.02 11.64
CA ILE A 38 5.08 -5.65 11.18
C ILE A 38 4.50 -6.52 12.31
N LYS A 39 5.32 -7.33 12.98
CA LYS A 39 4.89 -8.14 14.11
C LYS A 39 4.32 -7.27 15.25
N LEU A 40 4.96 -6.14 15.55
CA LEU A 40 4.45 -5.19 16.55
C LEU A 40 3.06 -4.66 16.19
N ARG A 41 2.82 -4.28 14.93
CA ARG A 41 1.54 -3.78 14.45
C ARG A 41 0.45 -4.86 14.46
N THR A 42 0.81 -6.09 14.07
CA THR A 42 -0.09 -7.25 14.13
C THR A 42 -0.50 -7.57 15.58
N ASN A 43 0.45 -7.64 16.50
CA ASN A 43 0.18 -7.89 17.92
C ASN A 43 -0.67 -6.76 18.55
N ALA A 44 -0.47 -5.51 18.10
CA ALA A 44 -1.30 -4.39 18.56
C ALA A 44 -2.76 -4.55 18.10
N LEU A 45 -2.99 -4.98 16.86
CA LEU A 45 -4.32 -5.30 16.36
C LEU A 45 -4.96 -6.44 17.13
N GLU A 46 -4.23 -7.51 17.41
CA GLU A 46 -4.73 -8.65 18.19
C GLU A 46 -5.18 -8.24 19.59
N ARG A 47 -4.37 -7.45 20.30
CA ARG A 47 -4.77 -6.90 21.61
C ARG A 47 -6.01 -6.02 21.54
N TRP A 48 -6.11 -5.20 20.48
CA TRP A 48 -7.25 -4.31 20.27
C TRP A 48 -8.52 -5.11 20.01
N LEU A 49 -8.45 -6.19 19.23
CA LEU A 49 -9.56 -7.11 18.97
C LEU A 49 -9.96 -7.89 20.23
N SER A 50 -8.99 -8.42 20.98
CA SER A 50 -9.25 -9.21 22.19
C SER A 50 -9.93 -8.39 23.30
N ASN A 51 -9.75 -7.07 23.30
CA ASN A 51 -10.43 -6.14 24.19
C ASN A 51 -11.79 -5.64 23.65
N ASN A 52 -12.26 -6.17 22.53
CA ASN A 52 -13.50 -5.75 21.85
C ASN A 52 -13.56 -4.26 21.51
N TYR A 53 -12.40 -3.59 21.32
CA TYR A 53 -12.35 -2.17 21.01
C TYR A 53 -12.84 -1.86 19.58
N HIS A 54 -13.02 -2.87 18.74
CA HIS A 54 -13.53 -2.75 17.37
C HIS A 54 -15.07 -2.61 17.31
N ALA A 55 -15.78 -2.73 18.45
CA ALA A 55 -17.24 -2.65 18.52
C ALA A 55 -17.90 -3.51 17.41
N ASP A 56 -18.77 -2.93 16.58
CA ASP A 56 -19.46 -3.65 15.50
C ASP A 56 -18.63 -3.81 14.20
N MET A 57 -17.37 -3.37 14.19
CA MET A 57 -16.49 -3.47 13.02
C MET A 57 -15.93 -4.89 12.82
N LYS A 58 -16.80 -5.90 12.70
CA LYS A 58 -16.43 -7.32 12.54
C LYS A 58 -15.47 -7.57 11.36
N TRP A 59 -15.51 -6.73 10.34
CA TRP A 59 -14.56 -6.79 9.21
C TRP A 59 -13.09 -6.61 9.64
N MET A 60 -12.83 -6.04 10.81
CA MET A 60 -11.48 -5.94 11.39
C MET A 60 -10.92 -7.28 11.87
N GLU A 61 -11.77 -8.26 12.15
CA GLU A 61 -11.39 -9.59 12.64
C GLU A 61 -10.77 -10.47 11.54
N ALA A 62 -10.91 -10.07 10.26
CA ALA A 62 -10.44 -10.85 9.12
C ALA A 62 -8.96 -11.27 9.29
N GLU A 63 -8.68 -12.56 9.29
CA GLU A 63 -7.35 -13.14 9.47
C GLU A 63 -6.34 -12.60 8.45
N LYS A 64 -6.80 -12.32 7.22
CA LYS A 64 -5.97 -11.72 6.16
C LYS A 64 -5.30 -10.40 6.56
N ARG A 65 -5.84 -9.67 7.56
CA ARG A 65 -5.20 -8.46 8.09
C ARG A 65 -3.90 -8.77 8.82
N ARG A 66 -3.84 -9.92 9.46
CA ARG A 66 -2.71 -10.37 10.28
C ARG A 66 -1.74 -11.25 9.50
N ASN A 67 -2.24 -11.90 8.45
CA ASN A 67 -1.45 -12.83 7.64
C ASN A 67 -1.51 -12.45 6.16
N ILE A 68 -0.46 -11.79 5.69
CA ILE A 68 -0.36 -11.36 4.29
C ILE A 68 -0.29 -12.53 3.31
N GLY A 69 0.21 -13.68 3.72
CA GLY A 69 0.27 -14.90 2.90
C GLY A 69 -1.10 -15.38 2.43
N LEU A 70 -2.17 -15.05 3.16
CA LEU A 70 -3.54 -15.37 2.77
C LEU A 70 -4.07 -14.51 1.61
N HIS A 71 -3.36 -13.44 1.24
CA HIS A 71 -3.70 -12.65 0.05
C HIS A 71 -3.13 -13.23 -1.23
N LEU A 72 -1.91 -13.70 -1.17
CA LEU A 72 -1.20 -14.33 -2.28
C LEU A 72 -0.22 -15.34 -1.70
N GLU A 73 -0.44 -16.60 -2.00
CA GLU A 73 0.42 -17.69 -1.58
C GLU A 73 1.85 -17.46 -2.13
N GLU A 74 2.85 -17.81 -1.33
CA GLU A 74 4.28 -17.63 -1.65
C GLU A 74 4.70 -16.18 -1.96
N ALA A 75 3.91 -15.18 -1.61
CA ALA A 75 4.32 -13.80 -1.78
C ALA A 75 5.66 -13.51 -1.08
N LYS A 76 6.59 -12.88 -1.78
CA LYS A 76 7.96 -12.57 -1.29
C LYS A 76 8.14 -11.10 -0.94
N SER A 77 7.31 -10.22 -1.51
CA SER A 77 7.45 -8.78 -1.31
C SER A 77 6.13 -8.04 -1.52
N VAL A 78 6.07 -6.84 -0.98
CA VAL A 78 4.96 -5.89 -1.16
C VAL A 78 5.51 -4.63 -1.79
N LEU A 79 4.97 -4.23 -2.94
CA LEU A 79 5.13 -2.88 -3.47
C LEU A 79 4.06 -1.98 -2.84
N CYS A 80 4.48 -0.99 -2.07
CA CYS A 80 3.62 0.06 -1.54
C CYS A 80 3.76 1.31 -2.39
N VAL A 81 2.65 1.95 -2.72
CA VAL A 81 2.61 3.18 -3.51
C VAL A 81 1.77 4.25 -2.82
N GLY A 82 2.13 5.51 -3.02
CA GLY A 82 1.36 6.65 -2.58
C GLY A 82 0.91 7.49 -3.77
N PHE A 83 -0.35 7.91 -3.75
CA PHE A 83 -0.96 8.72 -4.78
C PHE A 83 -1.41 10.06 -4.21
N THR A 84 -0.98 11.18 -4.82
CA THR A 84 -1.38 12.52 -4.39
C THR A 84 -2.64 12.94 -5.14
N TYR A 85 -3.67 13.33 -4.38
CA TYR A 85 -4.97 13.78 -4.89
C TYR A 85 -5.20 15.29 -4.69
N ILE A 86 -4.12 16.08 -4.65
CA ILE A 86 -4.22 17.54 -4.55
C ILE A 86 -4.67 18.09 -5.90
N ASN A 87 -5.96 18.31 -6.05
CA ASN A 87 -6.51 19.04 -7.19
C ASN A 87 -6.35 20.54 -6.94
N SER A 88 -5.71 21.23 -7.88
CA SER A 88 -5.56 22.69 -7.89
C SER A 88 -6.87 23.44 -8.20
N HIS A 89 -7.96 22.72 -8.47
CA HIS A 89 -9.25 23.33 -8.73
C HIS A 89 -9.81 23.97 -7.44
N LYS A 90 -9.65 25.27 -7.36
CA LYS A 90 -10.38 26.12 -6.40
C LYS A 90 -11.84 26.16 -6.84
N ASN A 91 -12.66 25.20 -6.42
CA ASN A 91 -14.11 25.36 -6.49
C ASN A 91 -14.54 26.35 -5.41
N ASN A 92 -14.61 27.61 -5.78
CA ASN A 92 -14.97 28.72 -4.88
C ASN A 92 -16.47 28.77 -4.52
N ASN A 93 -17.29 27.88 -5.06
CA ASN A 93 -18.76 27.97 -4.96
C ASN A 93 -19.45 26.79 -4.27
N ASN A 94 -18.74 25.94 -3.56
CA ASN A 94 -19.40 24.82 -2.89
C ASN A 94 -19.93 25.23 -1.51
N LEU A 95 -21.23 25.22 -1.36
CA LEU A 95 -21.98 25.35 -0.10
C LEU A 95 -21.56 24.30 0.95
N PHE A 96 -20.99 23.20 0.52
CA PHE A 96 -20.54 22.09 1.36
C PHE A 96 -19.05 21.83 1.20
N LYS A 97 -18.35 21.64 2.33
CA LYS A 97 -16.95 21.22 2.34
C LYS A 97 -16.87 19.71 2.20
N VAL A 98 -16.44 19.22 1.05
CA VAL A 98 -16.22 17.81 0.76
C VAL A 98 -14.72 17.49 0.84
N GLY A 99 -14.37 16.31 1.34
CA GLY A 99 -12.98 15.87 1.42
C GLY A 99 -12.31 15.86 0.04
N LYS A 100 -11.08 16.35 -0.05
CA LYS A 100 -10.35 16.45 -1.33
C LYS A 100 -10.24 15.12 -2.08
N PHE A 101 -10.14 14.02 -1.36
CA PHE A 101 -10.05 12.67 -1.94
C PHE A 101 -11.31 12.23 -2.69
N SER A 102 -12.46 12.85 -2.38
CA SER A 102 -13.77 12.52 -2.98
C SER A 102 -14.23 13.51 -4.06
N GLN A 103 -13.37 14.49 -4.43
CA GLN A 103 -13.71 15.54 -5.41
C GLN A 103 -13.40 15.18 -6.86
N GLY A 104 -13.02 13.95 -7.16
CA GLY A 104 -12.65 13.51 -8.50
C GLY A 104 -13.26 12.15 -8.82
N ASP A 105 -12.65 11.48 -9.79
CA ASP A 105 -12.98 10.09 -10.10
C ASP A 105 -12.73 9.20 -8.88
N ASP A 106 -13.48 8.10 -8.80
CA ASP A 106 -13.29 7.09 -7.77
C ASP A 106 -11.84 6.61 -7.74
N TYR A 107 -11.12 7.02 -6.68
CA TYR A 107 -9.69 6.74 -6.54
C TYR A 107 -9.38 5.23 -6.53
N HIS A 108 -10.32 4.38 -6.10
CA HIS A 108 -10.14 2.94 -6.16
C HIS A 108 -9.94 2.47 -7.61
N LYS A 109 -10.77 2.96 -8.53
CA LYS A 109 -10.68 2.62 -9.96
C LYS A 109 -9.41 3.18 -10.59
N VAL A 110 -9.07 4.43 -10.25
CA VAL A 110 -7.87 5.11 -10.78
C VAL A 110 -6.60 4.36 -10.33
N ILE A 111 -6.47 4.11 -9.04
CA ILE A 111 -5.30 3.42 -8.47
C ILE A 111 -5.23 1.98 -8.98
N TYR A 112 -6.35 1.26 -9.00
CA TYR A 112 -6.41 -0.11 -9.51
C TYR A 112 -5.92 -0.21 -10.96
N LYS A 113 -6.37 0.69 -11.84
CA LYS A 113 -5.93 0.74 -13.24
C LYS A 113 -4.42 0.92 -13.36
N LYS A 114 -3.84 1.85 -12.60
CA LYS A 114 -2.40 2.11 -12.57
C LYS A 114 -1.61 0.91 -12.05
N LEU A 115 -2.05 0.30 -10.96
CA LEU A 115 -1.43 -0.91 -10.41
C LEU A 115 -1.52 -2.10 -11.37
N LYS A 116 -2.64 -2.23 -12.10
CA LYS A 116 -2.79 -3.26 -13.14
C LYS A 116 -1.78 -3.09 -14.28
N ASN A 117 -1.44 -1.86 -14.66
CA ASN A 117 -0.40 -1.59 -15.65
C ASN A 117 0.98 -2.04 -15.12
N ILE A 118 1.28 -1.78 -13.85
CA ILE A 118 2.51 -2.27 -13.21
C ILE A 118 2.54 -3.80 -13.22
N GLY A 119 1.44 -4.45 -12.84
CA GLY A 119 1.34 -5.92 -12.86
C GLY A 119 1.55 -6.52 -14.26
N LYS A 120 0.98 -5.90 -15.30
CA LYS A 120 1.23 -6.33 -16.69
C LYS A 120 2.71 -6.20 -17.07
N TRP A 121 3.35 -5.10 -16.69
CA TRP A 121 4.79 -4.93 -16.91
C TRP A 121 5.60 -5.99 -16.16
N VAL A 122 5.25 -6.29 -14.91
CA VAL A 122 5.89 -7.37 -14.15
C VAL A 122 5.81 -8.71 -14.88
N ASN A 123 4.66 -9.04 -15.48
CA ASN A 123 4.52 -10.29 -16.24
C ASN A 123 5.30 -10.29 -17.56
N GLN A 124 5.63 -9.13 -18.13
CA GLN A 124 6.52 -9.03 -19.29
C GLN A 124 7.97 -9.32 -18.90
N GLU A 125 8.42 -8.80 -17.75
CA GLU A 125 9.78 -9.00 -17.25
C GLU A 125 9.96 -10.38 -16.57
N MET A 126 8.90 -10.89 -15.97
CA MET A 126 8.87 -12.13 -15.20
C MET A 126 7.54 -12.87 -15.43
N PRO A 127 7.41 -13.69 -16.48
CA PRO A 127 6.13 -14.34 -16.85
C PRO A 127 5.51 -15.19 -15.73
N ASP A 128 6.32 -15.83 -14.88
CA ASP A 128 5.87 -16.71 -13.80
C ASP A 128 5.55 -15.96 -12.49
N CYS A 129 5.73 -14.64 -12.47
CA CYS A 129 5.48 -13.84 -11.28
C CYS A 129 3.98 -13.64 -11.08
N LYS A 130 3.46 -14.14 -9.97
CA LYS A 130 2.09 -13.87 -9.53
C LYS A 130 2.06 -12.56 -8.74
N TRP A 131 1.00 -11.80 -8.91
CA TRP A 131 0.76 -10.57 -8.16
C TRP A 131 -0.72 -10.39 -7.82
N LYS A 132 -0.98 -9.62 -6.77
CA LYS A 132 -2.32 -9.24 -6.33
C LYS A 132 -2.36 -7.77 -5.99
N ILE A 133 -3.42 -7.10 -6.42
CA ILE A 133 -3.67 -5.68 -6.12
C ILE A 133 -4.54 -5.60 -4.87
N CYS A 134 -4.14 -4.74 -3.94
CA CYS A 134 -4.90 -4.35 -2.77
C CYS A 134 -5.05 -2.82 -2.77
N VAL A 135 -6.28 -2.33 -2.71
CA VAL A 135 -6.60 -0.91 -2.61
C VAL A 135 -7.73 -0.77 -1.61
N ASP A 136 -7.42 -0.22 -0.43
CA ASP A 136 -8.33 0.13 0.66
C ASP A 136 -9.29 -0.99 1.14
N THR A 137 -10.13 -1.51 0.26
CA THR A 137 -11.14 -2.52 0.59
C THR A 137 -10.58 -3.91 0.93
N SER A 138 -9.32 -4.16 0.62
CA SER A 138 -8.66 -5.42 0.98
C SER A 138 -8.33 -5.45 2.48
N PRO A 139 -8.57 -6.57 3.18
CA PRO A 139 -8.26 -6.69 4.60
C PRO A 139 -6.74 -6.83 4.82
N LEU A 140 -6.02 -5.74 4.64
CA LEU A 140 -4.56 -5.61 4.78
C LEU A 140 -4.23 -4.47 5.74
N LEU A 141 -3.12 -4.58 6.49
CA LEU A 141 -2.57 -3.48 7.28
C LEU A 141 -1.75 -2.54 6.37
N GLU A 142 -2.41 -1.86 5.44
CA GLU A 142 -1.75 -1.05 4.39
C GLU A 142 -0.76 -0.05 4.94
N LYS A 143 -1.14 0.71 5.99
CA LYS A 143 -0.26 1.70 6.61
C LYS A 143 0.98 1.07 7.26
N ALA A 144 0.84 -0.13 7.85
CA ALA A 144 1.97 -0.85 8.43
C ALA A 144 2.96 -1.31 7.35
N TRP A 145 2.45 -1.85 6.23
CA TRP A 145 3.29 -2.22 5.10
C TRP A 145 3.91 -1.02 4.39
N ALA A 146 3.19 0.10 4.33
CA ALA A 146 3.72 1.36 3.82
C ALA A 146 4.87 1.90 4.69
N GLU A 147 4.73 1.85 6.02
CA GLU A 147 5.80 2.17 6.97
C GLU A 147 7.00 1.22 6.81
N GLU A 148 6.75 -0.10 6.69
CA GLU A 148 7.78 -1.11 6.47
C GLU A 148 8.55 -0.91 5.16
N SER A 149 7.86 -0.48 4.11
CA SER A 149 8.46 -0.19 2.79
C SER A 149 9.29 1.11 2.76
N GLY A 150 9.26 1.89 3.84
CA GLY A 150 10.02 3.13 3.99
C GLY A 150 9.42 4.36 3.30
N ILE A 151 8.15 4.31 2.85
CA ILE A 151 7.53 5.49 2.23
C ILE A 151 7.01 6.52 3.24
N GLY A 152 6.98 6.19 4.52
CA GLY A 152 6.57 7.10 5.59
C GLY A 152 6.58 6.43 6.95
N TRP A 153 5.95 7.07 7.94
CA TRP A 153 5.76 6.51 9.29
C TRP A 153 4.33 6.76 9.75
N ILE A 154 3.84 5.93 10.66
CA ILE A 154 2.50 6.08 11.22
C ILE A 154 2.56 7.09 12.37
N GLY A 155 1.87 8.22 12.21
CA GLY A 155 1.73 9.25 13.24
C GLY A 155 0.77 8.85 14.37
N LYS A 156 0.72 9.68 15.43
CA LYS A 156 -0.21 9.47 16.56
C LYS A 156 -1.69 9.55 16.16
N ASN A 157 -1.99 10.25 15.07
CA ASN A 157 -3.32 10.34 14.46
C ASN A 157 -3.67 9.14 13.56
N SER A 158 -2.84 8.09 13.58
CA SER A 158 -2.96 6.89 12.75
C SER A 158 -2.84 7.12 11.24
N ASN A 159 -2.42 8.30 10.78
CA ASN A 159 -2.14 8.54 9.38
C ASN A 159 -0.69 8.20 9.03
N LEU A 160 -0.47 7.80 7.78
CA LEU A 160 0.87 7.67 7.24
C LEU A 160 1.38 9.08 6.89
N ILE A 161 2.51 9.43 7.46
CA ILE A 161 3.16 10.72 7.31
C ILE A 161 4.40 10.54 6.43
N ASN A 162 4.60 11.44 5.46
CA ASN A 162 5.77 11.43 4.58
C ASN A 162 6.40 12.83 4.49
N LYS A 163 7.73 12.91 4.55
CA LYS A 163 8.45 14.19 4.52
C LYS A 163 8.29 15.00 3.22
N LYS A 164 7.96 14.36 2.10
CA LYS A 164 7.87 15.03 0.79
C LYS A 164 6.53 15.71 0.53
N ASN A 165 5.49 15.34 1.27
CA ASN A 165 4.11 15.78 1.02
C ASN A 165 3.51 16.52 2.23
N TYR A 166 4.35 17.24 2.95
CA TYR A 166 3.96 18.18 3.99
C TYR A 166 3.72 19.55 3.42
#